data_dd60f2d0fa0e83b6b815c3023617da70
#
_entry.id   dd60f2d0fa0e83b6b815c3023617da70
#
_cell.length_a   1.000
_cell.length_b   1.000
_cell.length_c   1.000
_cell.angle_alpha   90.00
_cell.angle_beta   90.00
_cell.angle_gamma   90.00
#
_symmetry.space_group_name_H-M   'P 1'
#
loop_
_entity.id
_entity.type
_entity.pdbx_description
1 polymer ?
#
loop_
_entity_poly.entity_id
_entity_poly.type
_entity_poly.pdbx_seq_one_letter_code
_entity_poly.pdbx_strand_id
1 'polypeptide(L)'
;KIENGELDITISNLMKIARKYGVSTEELIFAEAPHMKSYYVTRKGQGMSIERTKAYKYQSLVGGFVNHKADVFIVTVEPKPGARTIYKNTHPGQEFNLVLEGAMELYIGGKTMVLEEGDSIYFDSSKPHGMLAVGEKPVKFLAFTVE
;
A
#
# COMPACT_ATOMS: atom_id res chain seq x y z
N LYS A 1 -6.89 16.62 -6.87
CA LYS A 1 -7.97 16.99 -6.01
C LYS A 1 -8.45 15.89 -5.14
N ILE A 2 -8.72 16.19 -3.90
CA ILE A 2 -9.05 15.18 -2.92
C ILE A 2 -10.16 15.62 -1.97
N GLU A 3 -10.87 16.68 -2.30
CA GLU A 3 -11.76 17.28 -1.34
C GLU A 3 -13.19 16.80 -1.39
N ASN A 4 -13.60 16.07 -2.39
CA ASN A 4 -15.02 15.73 -2.48
C ASN A 4 -15.36 14.28 -2.14
N GLY A 5 -14.41 13.52 -1.65
CA GLY A 5 -14.66 12.16 -1.23
C GLY A 5 -14.90 11.15 -2.33
N GLU A 6 -15.05 11.60 -3.56
CA GLU A 6 -15.25 10.71 -4.69
C GLU A 6 -13.94 10.37 -5.39
N LEU A 7 -12.88 11.11 -5.08
CA LEU A 7 -11.58 10.92 -5.69
C LEU A 7 -10.74 10.00 -4.86
N ASP A 8 -10.05 9.11 -5.53
CA ASP A 8 -9.10 8.22 -4.88
C ASP A 8 -7.91 9.01 -4.39
N ILE A 9 -7.56 8.83 -3.14
CA ILE A 9 -6.32 9.32 -2.59
C ILE A 9 -5.35 8.15 -2.60
N THR A 10 -4.29 8.23 -3.38
CA THR A 10 -3.32 7.15 -3.42
C THR A 10 -2.45 7.18 -2.17
N ILE A 11 -1.90 6.03 -1.82
CA ILE A 11 -0.96 5.94 -0.72
C ILE A 11 0.24 6.86 -0.96
N SER A 12 0.72 6.92 -2.20
CA SER A 12 1.84 7.83 -2.51
C SER A 12 1.49 9.29 -2.26
N ASN A 13 0.27 9.71 -2.57
CA ASN A 13 -0.15 11.08 -2.31
C ASN A 13 -0.26 11.35 -0.82
N LEU A 14 -0.80 10.40 -0.06
CA LEU A 14 -0.87 10.53 1.40
C LEU A 14 0.52 10.65 2.01
N MET A 15 1.48 9.84 1.52
CA MET A 15 2.84 9.91 2.00
C MET A 15 3.49 11.25 1.69
N LYS A 16 3.22 11.83 0.51
CA LYS A 16 3.74 13.13 0.14
C LYS A 16 3.19 14.23 1.05
N ILE A 17 1.90 14.19 1.34
CA ILE A 17 1.27 15.18 2.22
C ILE A 17 1.81 15.03 3.64
N ALA A 18 1.90 13.81 4.13
CA ALA A 18 2.42 13.55 5.46
C ALA A 18 3.84 14.08 5.62
N ARG A 19 4.68 13.86 4.62
CA ARG A 19 6.07 14.32 4.64
C ARG A 19 6.13 15.85 4.66
N LYS A 20 5.30 16.49 3.84
CA LYS A 20 5.28 17.94 3.74
C LYS A 20 4.92 18.62 5.06
N TYR A 21 3.99 18.04 5.81
CA TYR A 21 3.50 18.63 7.05
C TYR A 21 4.12 18.02 8.29
N GLY A 22 5.05 17.10 8.14
CA GLY A 22 5.76 16.53 9.27
C GLY A 22 4.91 15.62 10.15
N VAL A 23 3.84 15.05 9.60
CA VAL A 23 3.00 14.09 10.30
C VAL A 23 3.19 12.71 9.69
N SER A 24 2.78 11.67 10.40
CA SER A 24 2.87 10.33 9.85
C SER A 24 1.73 10.09 8.86
N THR A 25 1.93 9.13 7.97
CA THR A 25 0.88 8.75 7.04
C THR A 25 -0.35 8.26 7.79
N GLU A 26 -0.13 7.53 8.91
CA GLU A 26 -1.21 7.02 9.72
C GLU A 26 -2.00 8.13 10.40
N GLU A 27 -1.31 9.15 10.90
CA GLU A 27 -2.00 10.30 11.47
C GLU A 27 -2.89 10.97 10.43
N LEU A 28 -2.40 11.08 9.21
CA LEU A 28 -3.15 11.71 8.14
C LEU A 28 -4.36 10.89 7.73
N ILE A 29 -4.24 9.56 7.72
CA ILE A 29 -5.32 8.67 7.32
C ILE A 29 -6.35 8.49 8.42
N PHE A 30 -5.91 8.30 9.66
CA PHE A 30 -6.76 7.88 10.77
C PHE A 30 -6.98 8.95 11.83
N ALA A 31 -6.32 10.09 11.70
CA ALA A 31 -6.40 11.18 12.66
C ALA A 31 -6.03 10.74 14.08
N GLU A 32 -5.13 9.79 14.19
CA GLU A 32 -4.63 9.28 15.46
C GLU A 32 -3.13 9.41 15.52
N ALA A 33 -2.61 9.91 16.64
CA ALA A 33 -1.18 10.04 16.82
C ALA A 33 -0.58 8.73 17.34
N PRO A 34 0.57 8.28 16.77
CA PRO A 34 1.29 7.13 17.31
C PRO A 34 1.79 7.42 18.73
N HIS A 35 1.83 6.40 19.56
CA HIS A 35 2.23 6.59 20.96
C HIS A 35 3.17 5.52 21.51
N MET A 36 3.53 4.51 20.70
CA MET A 36 4.48 3.48 21.10
C MET A 36 5.86 3.83 20.58
N LYS A 37 6.90 3.67 21.40
CA LYS A 37 8.25 4.12 21.05
C LYS A 37 9.27 3.00 20.91
N SER A 38 9.08 1.88 21.60
CA SER A 38 10.07 0.79 21.59
C SER A 38 9.62 -0.38 20.75
N TYR A 39 8.36 -0.69 20.78
CA TYR A 39 7.79 -1.77 19.97
C TYR A 39 6.32 -1.50 19.76
N TYR A 40 5.77 -2.16 18.77
CA TYR A 40 4.34 -2.09 18.50
C TYR A 40 3.92 -3.42 17.87
N VAL A 41 2.93 -4.06 18.47
CA VAL A 41 2.46 -5.37 18.00
C VAL A 41 1.11 -5.18 17.32
N THR A 42 0.99 -5.67 16.11
CA THR A 42 -0.29 -5.72 15.40
C THR A 42 -0.69 -7.19 15.32
N ARG A 43 -1.77 -7.56 16.01
CA ARG A 43 -2.26 -8.92 15.97
C ARG A 43 -2.93 -9.19 14.63
N LYS A 44 -2.99 -10.45 14.24
CA LYS A 44 -3.58 -10.84 12.96
C LYS A 44 -4.98 -10.25 12.81
N GLY A 45 -5.23 -9.61 11.68
CA GLY A 45 -6.54 -9.00 11.38
C GLY A 45 -6.77 -7.68 12.07
N GLN A 46 -5.87 -7.24 12.94
CA GLN A 46 -5.98 -5.95 13.60
C GLN A 46 -5.13 -4.94 12.85
N GLY A 47 -5.13 -3.73 13.30
CA GLY A 47 -4.39 -2.67 12.66
C GLY A 47 -5.35 -1.70 11.98
N MET A 48 -4.89 -0.48 11.83
CA MET A 48 -5.70 0.56 11.20
C MET A 48 -5.79 0.30 9.72
N SER A 49 -7.00 0.33 9.17
CA SER A 49 -7.19 0.04 7.77
C SER A 49 -8.01 1.12 7.09
N ILE A 50 -7.80 1.24 5.80
CA ILE A 50 -8.58 2.14 4.96
C ILE A 50 -8.88 1.44 3.64
N GLU A 51 -10.12 1.57 3.18
CA GLU A 51 -10.51 1.14 1.86
C GLU A 51 -10.46 2.35 0.96
N ARG A 52 -9.45 2.41 0.09
CA ARG A 52 -9.34 3.50 -0.86
C ARG A 52 -10.49 3.47 -1.86
N THR A 53 -10.80 2.25 -2.31
CA THR A 53 -11.98 1.94 -3.12
C THR A 53 -12.43 0.57 -2.65
N LYS A 54 -13.55 0.07 -3.21
CA LYS A 54 -13.94 -1.31 -2.93
C LYS A 54 -12.89 -2.32 -3.39
N ALA A 55 -12.04 -1.91 -4.33
CA ALA A 55 -11.04 -2.80 -4.90
C ALA A 55 -9.73 -2.82 -4.11
N TYR A 56 -9.45 -1.80 -3.31
CA TYR A 56 -8.16 -1.67 -2.64
C TYR A 56 -8.33 -1.39 -1.16
N LYS A 57 -7.74 -2.24 -0.35
CA LYS A 57 -7.75 -2.08 1.10
C LYS A 57 -6.31 -2.10 1.61
N TYR A 58 -5.96 -1.13 2.42
CA TYR A 58 -4.64 -1.02 3.04
C TYR A 58 -4.78 -1.16 4.54
N GLN A 59 -4.01 -2.04 5.14
CA GLN A 59 -4.00 -2.24 6.59
C GLN A 59 -2.59 -1.96 7.10
N SER A 60 -2.44 -0.90 7.89
CA SER A 60 -1.13 -0.54 8.43
C SER A 60 -0.75 -1.48 9.55
N LEU A 61 0.51 -1.91 9.55
CA LEU A 61 1.04 -2.77 10.60
C LEU A 61 1.93 -2.01 11.58
N VAL A 62 2.23 -0.73 11.29
CA VAL A 62 3.18 0.04 12.10
C VAL A 62 2.62 1.37 12.58
N GLY A 63 1.34 1.61 12.36
CA GLY A 63 0.75 2.93 12.59
C GLY A 63 0.88 3.44 14.01
N GLY A 64 0.97 2.56 15.00
CA GLY A 64 1.08 2.98 16.40
C GLY A 64 2.51 3.24 16.87
N PHE A 65 3.50 3.06 16.01
CA PHE A 65 4.90 3.26 16.41
C PHE A 65 5.34 4.68 16.08
N VAL A 66 5.89 5.38 17.07
CA VAL A 66 6.30 6.79 16.93
C VAL A 66 7.50 6.90 15.99
N ASN A 67 7.37 7.77 14.98
CA ASN A 67 8.45 8.06 14.03
C ASN A 67 8.99 6.82 13.33
N HIS A 68 8.09 5.90 12.94
CA HIS A 68 8.53 4.72 12.21
C HIS A 68 9.18 5.14 10.88
N LYS A 69 10.26 4.45 10.52
CA LYS A 69 11.07 4.80 9.34
C LYS A 69 10.57 4.13 8.08
N ALA A 70 9.81 3.07 8.22
CA ALA A 70 9.25 2.34 7.11
C ALA A 70 7.76 2.29 7.27
N ASP A 71 7.04 2.25 6.14
CA ASP A 71 5.61 1.99 6.14
C ASP A 71 5.41 0.55 5.74
N VAL A 72 4.60 -0.16 6.51
CA VAL A 72 4.35 -1.59 6.29
C VAL A 72 2.85 -1.82 6.26
N PHE A 73 2.37 -2.37 5.17
CA PHE A 73 0.94 -2.60 4.96
C PHE A 73 0.68 -4.03 4.52
N ILE A 74 -0.47 -4.55 4.90
CA ILE A 74 -1.10 -5.65 4.17
C ILE A 74 -2.05 -5.00 3.18
N VAL A 75 -1.85 -5.28 1.91
CA VAL A 75 -2.68 -4.72 0.84
C VAL A 75 -3.52 -5.84 0.25
N THR A 76 -4.81 -5.59 0.13
CA THR A 76 -5.73 -6.51 -0.52
C THR A 76 -6.29 -5.84 -1.76
N VAL A 77 -6.18 -6.51 -2.90
CA VAL A 77 -6.71 -6.00 -4.18
C VAL A 77 -7.74 -6.98 -4.67
N GLU A 78 -8.97 -6.49 -4.84
CA GLU A 78 -10.06 -7.31 -5.37
C GLU A 78 -9.95 -7.42 -6.88
N PRO A 79 -10.35 -8.53 -7.46
CA PRO A 79 -10.34 -8.66 -8.90
C PRO A 79 -11.39 -7.75 -9.53
N LYS A 80 -11.07 -7.21 -10.70
CA LYS A 80 -11.99 -6.37 -11.47
C LYS A 80 -12.29 -7.07 -12.78
N PRO A 81 -13.42 -7.78 -12.89
CA PRO A 81 -13.78 -8.46 -14.12
C PRO A 81 -13.90 -7.48 -15.28
N GLY A 82 -13.25 -7.79 -16.38
CA GLY A 82 -13.32 -6.99 -17.60
C GLY A 82 -12.49 -5.73 -17.61
N ALA A 83 -11.95 -5.31 -16.47
CA ALA A 83 -11.12 -4.11 -16.40
C ALA A 83 -9.65 -4.49 -16.39
N ARG A 84 -8.90 -3.96 -17.36
CA ARG A 84 -7.47 -4.24 -17.47
C ARG A 84 -6.63 -3.00 -17.27
N THR A 85 -7.24 -1.93 -16.75
CA THR A 85 -6.51 -0.68 -16.53
C THR A 85 -5.74 -0.74 -15.23
N ILE A 86 -4.44 -0.54 -15.32
CA ILE A 86 -3.57 -0.46 -14.15
C ILE A 86 -3.30 1.00 -13.85
N TYR A 87 -3.70 1.46 -12.69
CA TYR A 87 -3.39 2.82 -12.24
C TYR A 87 -1.97 2.83 -11.70
N LYS A 88 -1.17 3.73 -12.27
CA LYS A 88 0.26 3.79 -11.95
C LYS A 88 0.51 4.87 -10.91
N ASN A 89 1.38 4.55 -9.96
CA ASN A 89 1.80 5.46 -8.91
C ASN A 89 3.31 5.57 -8.92
N THR A 90 3.80 6.64 -8.31
CA THR A 90 5.22 6.79 -8.02
C THR A 90 5.37 7.41 -6.65
N HIS A 91 6.39 7.01 -5.94
CA HIS A 91 6.79 7.69 -4.70
C HIS A 91 8.28 7.50 -4.49
N PRO A 92 8.92 8.42 -3.75
CA PRO A 92 10.37 8.31 -3.54
C PRO A 92 10.72 7.07 -2.72
N GLY A 93 11.93 6.59 -2.91
CA GLY A 93 12.46 5.51 -2.10
C GLY A 93 12.34 4.16 -2.78
N GLN A 94 12.17 3.15 -1.97
CA GLN A 94 12.17 1.77 -2.42
C GLN A 94 10.99 1.02 -1.81
N GLU A 95 10.57 -0.02 -2.48
CA GLU A 95 9.43 -0.81 -2.03
C GLU A 95 9.70 -2.29 -2.19
N PHE A 96 9.20 -3.07 -1.24
CA PHE A 96 9.24 -4.52 -1.26
C PHE A 96 7.82 -5.04 -1.19
N ASN A 97 7.49 -6.00 -2.06
CA ASN A 97 6.20 -6.69 -2.00
C ASN A 97 6.43 -8.18 -1.90
N LEU A 98 5.66 -8.82 -1.03
CA LEU A 98 5.65 -10.28 -0.87
C LEU A 98 4.21 -10.75 -1.00
N VAL A 99 3.94 -11.60 -1.97
CA VAL A 99 2.58 -12.12 -2.17
C VAL A 99 2.27 -13.16 -1.11
N LEU A 100 1.22 -12.91 -0.34
CA LEU A 100 0.79 -13.79 0.74
C LEU A 100 -0.31 -14.75 0.32
N GLU A 101 -1.23 -14.28 -0.53
CA GLU A 101 -2.34 -15.09 -1.02
C GLU A 101 -2.71 -14.61 -2.41
N GLY A 102 -3.08 -15.54 -3.29
CA GLY A 102 -3.50 -15.20 -4.63
C GLY A 102 -2.33 -14.94 -5.57
N ALA A 103 -2.60 -14.21 -6.64
CA ALA A 103 -1.59 -13.86 -7.62
C ALA A 103 -1.78 -12.41 -8.06
N MET A 104 -0.68 -11.76 -8.35
CA MET A 104 -0.66 -10.34 -8.66
C MET A 104 0.01 -10.12 -10.00
N GLU A 105 -0.65 -9.34 -10.86
CA GLU A 105 -0.02 -8.83 -12.06
C GLU A 105 0.57 -7.47 -11.71
N LEU A 106 1.88 -7.34 -11.83
CA LEU A 106 2.59 -6.12 -11.47
C LEU A 106 3.16 -5.47 -12.72
N TYR A 107 2.85 -4.19 -12.86
CA TYR A 107 3.46 -3.34 -13.87
C TYR A 107 4.53 -2.49 -13.19
N ILE A 108 5.71 -2.45 -13.77
CA ILE A 108 6.77 -1.56 -13.28
C ILE A 108 7.72 -1.20 -14.41
N GLY A 109 7.91 0.11 -14.62
CA GLY A 109 8.90 0.62 -15.56
C GLY A 109 8.76 0.09 -16.97
N GLY A 110 7.55 -0.13 -17.44
CA GLY A 110 7.29 -0.61 -18.78
C GLY A 110 7.22 -2.13 -18.93
N LYS A 111 7.40 -2.86 -17.83
CA LYS A 111 7.31 -4.32 -17.84
C LYS A 111 6.14 -4.79 -17.01
N THR A 112 5.57 -5.91 -17.40
CA THR A 112 4.47 -6.55 -16.68
C THR A 112 4.91 -7.95 -16.30
N MET A 113 4.63 -8.36 -15.07
CA MET A 113 4.99 -9.70 -14.60
C MET A 113 3.91 -10.19 -13.64
N VAL A 114 3.81 -11.51 -13.53
CA VAL A 114 2.88 -12.13 -12.58
C VAL A 114 3.69 -12.72 -11.43
N LEU A 115 3.28 -12.35 -10.21
CA LEU A 115 3.87 -12.87 -8.98
C LEU A 115 2.83 -13.75 -8.30
N GLU A 116 3.23 -14.94 -7.90
CA GLU A 116 2.37 -15.89 -7.23
C GLU A 116 2.70 -15.96 -5.75
N GLU A 117 1.89 -16.67 -5.01
CA GLU A 117 2.07 -16.81 -3.56
C GLU A 117 3.50 -17.21 -3.24
N GLY A 118 4.13 -16.45 -2.35
CA GLY A 118 5.52 -16.67 -1.95
C GLY A 118 6.54 -15.90 -2.77
N ASP A 119 6.14 -15.37 -3.93
CA ASP A 119 7.05 -14.57 -4.74
C ASP A 119 7.18 -13.16 -4.16
N SER A 120 8.34 -12.56 -4.37
CA SER A 120 8.58 -11.21 -3.88
C SER A 120 9.34 -10.39 -4.91
N ILE A 121 9.24 -9.07 -4.76
CA ILE A 121 9.97 -8.13 -5.61
C ILE A 121 10.42 -6.95 -4.76
N TYR A 122 11.59 -6.44 -5.07
CA TYR A 122 12.13 -5.23 -4.46
C TYR A 122 12.44 -4.25 -5.59
N PHE A 123 11.93 -3.04 -5.51
CA PHE A 123 12.07 -2.13 -6.65
C PHE A 123 12.18 -0.67 -6.22
N ASP A 124 12.63 0.13 -7.17
CA ASP A 124 12.72 1.58 -7.05
C ASP A 124 11.32 2.15 -7.27
N SER A 125 10.69 2.60 -6.19
CA SER A 125 9.31 3.06 -6.23
C SER A 125 9.13 4.41 -6.92
N SER A 126 10.21 5.07 -7.31
CA SER A 126 10.09 6.27 -8.14
C SER A 126 9.71 5.94 -9.58
N LYS A 127 9.85 4.67 -9.99
CA LYS A 127 9.39 4.22 -11.30
C LYS A 127 7.89 4.00 -11.26
N PRO A 128 7.16 4.33 -12.35
CA PRO A 128 5.72 4.10 -12.39
C PRO A 128 5.41 2.62 -12.16
N HIS A 129 4.51 2.35 -11.25
CA HIS A 129 4.15 0.97 -10.91
C HIS A 129 2.69 0.87 -10.51
N GLY A 130 2.13 -0.32 -10.66
CA GLY A 130 0.76 -0.60 -10.29
C GLY A 130 0.51 -2.10 -10.35
N MET A 131 -0.64 -2.54 -9.85
CA MET A 131 -0.94 -3.96 -9.79
C MET A 131 -2.42 -4.25 -9.94
N LEU A 132 -2.71 -5.48 -10.35
CA LEU A 132 -4.06 -6.03 -10.45
C LEU A 132 -4.05 -7.43 -9.87
N ALA A 133 -5.20 -7.84 -9.35
CA ALA A 133 -5.38 -9.24 -8.97
C ALA A 133 -5.55 -10.08 -10.23
N VAL A 134 -4.97 -11.27 -10.24
CA VAL A 134 -5.07 -12.20 -11.36
C VAL A 134 -6.18 -13.19 -11.06
N GLY A 135 -7.04 -13.40 -12.07
CA GLY A 135 -8.13 -14.38 -11.95
C GLY A 135 -9.30 -13.82 -11.16
N GLU A 136 -9.97 -14.71 -10.42
CA GLU A 136 -11.23 -14.37 -9.77
C GLU A 136 -11.10 -14.20 -8.26
N LYS A 137 -9.91 -14.34 -7.73
CA LYS A 137 -9.66 -14.22 -6.29
C LYS A 137 -8.88 -12.94 -5.99
N PRO A 138 -9.10 -12.36 -4.81
CA PRO A 138 -8.28 -11.22 -4.40
C PRO A 138 -6.83 -11.65 -4.21
N VAL A 139 -5.92 -10.70 -4.40
CA VAL A 139 -4.53 -10.89 -4.01
C VAL A 139 -4.27 -10.11 -2.73
N LYS A 140 -3.51 -10.74 -1.85
CA LYS A 140 -3.10 -10.11 -0.60
C LYS A 140 -1.58 -10.15 -0.53
N PHE A 141 -0.97 -9.01 -0.31
CA PHE A 141 0.49 -8.94 -0.27
C PHE A 141 0.96 -7.97 0.80
N LEU A 142 2.18 -8.22 1.27
CA LEU A 142 2.86 -7.33 2.19
C LEU A 142 3.55 -6.25 1.37
N ALA A 143 3.32 -5.00 1.69
CA ALA A 143 4.00 -3.88 1.07
C ALA A 143 4.83 -3.16 2.14
N PHE A 144 6.11 -3.03 1.86
CA PHE A 144 7.08 -2.38 2.75
C PHE A 144 7.72 -1.26 1.95
N THR A 145 7.61 -0.02 2.43
CA THR A 145 8.20 1.11 1.74
C THR A 145 9.16 1.84 2.67
N VAL A 146 10.25 2.29 2.11
CA VAL A 146 11.26 3.04 2.85
C VAL A 146 11.86 4.09 1.92
N GLU A 147 12.23 5.20 2.49
CA GLU A 147 12.76 6.30 1.72
C GLU A 147 14.25 6.53 1.97
#